data_d998ca7bb78015bbd020590c71dda1dc
#
_entry.id   d998ca7bb78015bbd020590c71dda1dc
#
_cell.length_a   1.000
_cell.length_b   1.000
_cell.length_c   1.000
_cell.angle_alpha   90.00
_cell.angle_beta   90.00
_cell.angle_gamma   90.00
#
_symmetry.space_group_name_H-M   'P 1'
#
loop_
_entity.id
_entity.type
_entity.pdbx_description
1 polymer ?
#
loop_
_entity_poly.entity_id
_entity_poly.type
_entity_poly.pdbx_seq_one_letter_code
_entity_poly.pdbx_strand_id
1 'polypeptide(L)'
;MWRELESAGEINSRVDRLLRAADAYGRFPTPVEDILEQADLTEADDYVLDESLIKKAPAYLRKLLRSAKQKIQGLVDRRARVVHISPAIENEGKKRFVKLHEAIHHVLPHQQDLLYADDHETLSPWTNRLYEREANQGAAELLFQREGFARDAADLEISTATVWYLANRYGSSFHAALRRYSETHPGIVAAIVLERTARSSSPPTWRRQEFMSTRKWNERFGQPSWPVMMRSDRFPFLTALDFPGVDETEVPNLAGDVETAKVDICQTPYNNFILLWVPQRRLRRPRQVRIA
;
A
#
# COMPACT_ATOMS: atom_id res chain seq x y z
N MET A 1 2.95 0.42 16.19
CA MET A 1 3.73 -0.81 16.45
C MET A 1 3.16 -1.90 15.54
N TRP A 2 3.89 -2.25 14.49
CA TRP A 2 3.58 -3.42 13.66
C TRP A 2 3.83 -4.65 14.54
N ARG A 3 2.78 -5.24 15.09
CA ARG A 3 2.90 -6.60 15.59
C ARG A 3 3.12 -7.47 14.37
N GLU A 4 4.25 -8.15 14.33
CA GLU A 4 4.51 -9.20 13.37
C GLU A 4 3.34 -10.19 13.45
N LEU A 5 2.78 -10.56 12.30
CA LEU A 5 1.68 -11.54 12.28
C LEU A 5 2.25 -12.89 12.69
N GLU A 6 1.54 -13.62 13.53
CA GLU A 6 1.91 -15.00 13.90
C GLU A 6 2.03 -15.88 12.65
N SER A 7 1.21 -15.61 11.64
CA SER A 7 1.21 -16.27 10.32
C SER A 7 2.28 -15.77 9.34
N ALA A 8 3.13 -14.79 9.72
CA ALA A 8 4.10 -14.19 8.79
C ALA A 8 5.03 -15.21 8.12
N GLY A 9 5.46 -16.25 8.86
CA GLY A 9 6.28 -17.32 8.32
C GLY A 9 5.57 -18.13 7.23
N GLU A 10 4.29 -18.45 7.44
CA GLU A 10 3.48 -19.16 6.45
C GLU A 10 3.20 -18.29 5.22
N ILE A 11 2.81 -17.03 5.42
CA ILE A 11 2.61 -16.06 4.33
C ILE A 11 3.88 -15.98 3.47
N ASN A 12 5.03 -15.77 4.09
CA ASN A 12 6.31 -15.69 3.39
C ASN A 12 6.64 -16.95 2.59
N SER A 13 6.38 -18.13 3.18
CA SER A 13 6.59 -19.42 2.49
C SER A 13 5.69 -19.57 1.26
N ARG A 14 4.40 -19.18 1.36
CA ARG A 14 3.46 -19.21 0.24
C ARG A 14 3.84 -18.23 -0.87
N VAL A 15 4.19 -17.01 -0.47
CA VAL A 15 4.68 -15.96 -1.38
C VAL A 15 5.91 -16.42 -2.15
N ASP A 16 6.93 -16.95 -1.46
CA ASP A 16 8.14 -17.43 -2.12
C ASP A 16 7.86 -18.57 -3.11
N ARG A 17 6.95 -19.47 -2.76
CA ARG A 17 6.54 -20.56 -3.65
C ARG A 17 5.90 -20.01 -4.93
N LEU A 18 4.94 -19.08 -4.81
CA LEU A 18 4.26 -18.49 -5.96
C LEU A 18 5.22 -17.69 -6.83
N LEU A 19 6.08 -16.85 -6.23
CA LEU A 19 7.06 -16.07 -6.99
C LEU A 19 8.07 -16.94 -7.76
N ARG A 20 8.50 -18.06 -7.18
CA ARG A 20 9.40 -19.00 -7.85
C ARG A 20 8.68 -19.80 -8.94
N ALA A 21 7.47 -20.27 -8.67
CA ALA A 21 6.70 -21.05 -9.63
C ALA A 21 6.32 -20.21 -10.86
N ALA A 22 6.02 -18.91 -10.67
CA ALA A 22 5.73 -17.96 -11.73
C ALA A 22 6.99 -17.39 -12.41
N ASP A 23 8.21 -17.80 -12.00
CA ASP A 23 9.47 -17.18 -12.42
C ASP A 23 9.42 -15.65 -12.35
N ALA A 24 8.81 -15.12 -11.26
CA ALA A 24 8.47 -13.70 -11.15
C ALA A 24 9.64 -12.83 -10.65
N TYR A 25 10.64 -13.44 -10.01
CA TYR A 25 11.76 -12.66 -9.47
C TYR A 25 12.58 -11.99 -10.58
N GLY A 26 12.73 -10.65 -10.46
CA GLY A 26 13.48 -9.86 -11.44
C GLY A 26 12.72 -9.57 -12.74
N ARG A 27 11.48 -10.03 -12.89
CA ARG A 27 10.61 -9.66 -14.01
C ARG A 27 9.76 -8.44 -13.66
N PHE A 28 9.76 -7.44 -14.54
CA PHE A 28 9.09 -6.18 -14.30
C PHE A 28 8.25 -5.72 -15.50
N PRO A 29 7.05 -5.18 -15.26
CA PRO A 29 6.37 -5.15 -13.96
C PRO A 29 6.10 -6.58 -13.47
N THR A 30 5.92 -6.73 -12.14
CA THR A 30 5.67 -8.06 -11.54
C THR A 30 4.57 -8.80 -12.29
N PRO A 31 4.81 -10.04 -12.76
CA PRO A 31 3.87 -10.76 -13.65
C PRO A 31 2.69 -11.33 -12.84
N VAL A 32 1.67 -10.49 -12.60
CA VAL A 32 0.53 -10.83 -11.73
C VAL A 32 -0.29 -11.99 -12.29
N GLU A 33 -0.48 -12.02 -13.60
CA GLU A 33 -1.25 -13.05 -14.29
C GLU A 33 -0.59 -14.44 -14.15
N ASP A 34 0.74 -14.50 -14.31
CA ASP A 34 1.49 -15.76 -14.11
C ASP A 34 1.42 -16.20 -12.62
N ILE A 35 1.44 -15.25 -11.68
CA ILE A 35 1.28 -15.56 -10.25
C ILE A 35 -0.12 -16.09 -9.96
N LEU A 36 -1.17 -15.54 -10.57
CA LEU A 36 -2.54 -16.04 -10.43
C LEU A 36 -2.64 -17.46 -10.98
N GLU A 37 -2.06 -17.73 -12.14
CA GLU A 37 -2.04 -19.09 -12.73
C GLU A 37 -1.37 -20.10 -11.78
N GLN A 38 -0.24 -19.73 -11.15
CA GLN A 38 0.41 -20.58 -10.16
C GLN A 38 -0.36 -20.71 -8.84
N ALA A 39 -1.28 -19.80 -8.57
CA ALA A 39 -2.25 -19.91 -7.47
C ALA A 39 -3.50 -20.70 -7.89
N ASP A 40 -3.54 -21.23 -9.12
CA ASP A 40 -4.70 -21.94 -9.71
C ASP A 40 -5.94 -21.04 -9.80
N LEU A 41 -5.71 -19.78 -10.19
CA LEU A 41 -6.71 -18.73 -10.35
C LEU A 41 -6.61 -18.07 -11.74
N THR A 42 -7.75 -17.64 -12.26
CA THR A 42 -7.85 -16.79 -13.46
C THR A 42 -8.70 -15.56 -13.16
N GLU A 43 -8.47 -14.47 -13.91
CA GLU A 43 -9.38 -13.31 -13.82
C GLU A 43 -10.67 -13.60 -14.58
N ALA A 44 -11.81 -13.20 -14.02
CA ALA A 44 -13.10 -13.31 -14.69
C ALA A 44 -13.24 -12.20 -15.75
N ASP A 45 -13.88 -12.52 -16.86
CA ASP A 45 -14.24 -11.54 -17.89
C ASP A 45 -15.36 -10.60 -17.41
N ASP A 46 -16.15 -11.02 -16.41
CA ASP A 46 -17.26 -10.27 -15.84
C ASP A 46 -17.13 -10.11 -14.32
N TYR A 47 -17.84 -9.13 -13.78
CA TYR A 47 -17.86 -8.86 -12.34
C TYR A 47 -19.17 -9.39 -11.74
N VAL A 48 -19.08 -10.34 -10.78
CA VAL A 48 -20.25 -10.99 -10.15
C VAL A 48 -21.28 -10.01 -9.58
N LEU A 49 -20.85 -8.81 -9.17
CA LEU A 49 -21.75 -7.75 -8.70
C LEU A 49 -22.15 -6.77 -9.81
N ASP A 50 -22.24 -7.23 -11.07
CA ASP A 50 -22.73 -6.38 -12.16
C ASP A 50 -24.21 -5.98 -11.95
N GLU A 51 -24.57 -4.82 -12.48
CA GLU A 51 -25.93 -4.26 -12.40
C GLU A 51 -27.01 -5.21 -12.94
N SER A 52 -26.67 -6.04 -13.94
CA SER A 52 -27.58 -7.04 -14.51
C SER A 52 -27.98 -8.10 -13.48
N LEU A 53 -27.04 -8.56 -12.67
CA LEU A 53 -27.27 -9.53 -11.59
C LEU A 53 -27.99 -8.89 -10.40
N ILE A 54 -27.57 -7.65 -10.03
CA ILE A 54 -28.25 -6.90 -8.97
C ILE A 54 -29.72 -6.64 -9.31
N LYS A 55 -30.04 -6.34 -10.57
CA LYS A 55 -31.43 -6.15 -11.03
C LYS A 55 -32.28 -7.42 -10.92
N LYS A 56 -31.69 -8.60 -11.08
CA LYS A 56 -32.38 -9.90 -10.94
C LYS A 56 -32.60 -10.28 -9.48
N ALA A 57 -31.88 -9.69 -8.54
CA ALA A 57 -32.02 -9.97 -7.12
C ALA A 57 -33.36 -9.44 -6.56
N PRO A 58 -33.91 -10.08 -5.51
CA PRO A 58 -35.06 -9.57 -4.80
C PRO A 58 -34.90 -8.13 -4.32
N ALA A 59 -35.98 -7.33 -4.29
CA ALA A 59 -35.91 -5.89 -4.03
C ALA A 59 -35.24 -5.54 -2.70
N TYR A 60 -35.40 -6.34 -1.66
CA TYR A 60 -34.80 -6.14 -0.35
C TYR A 60 -33.25 -6.32 -0.37
N LEU A 61 -32.73 -7.18 -1.25
CA LEU A 61 -31.31 -7.42 -1.41
C LEU A 61 -30.60 -6.39 -2.30
N ARG A 62 -31.31 -5.73 -3.22
CA ARG A 62 -30.71 -4.80 -4.20
C ARG A 62 -29.95 -3.67 -3.53
N LYS A 63 -30.49 -3.07 -2.46
CA LYS A 63 -29.83 -1.97 -1.73
C LYS A 63 -28.57 -2.46 -1.03
N LEU A 64 -28.63 -3.66 -0.44
CA LEU A 64 -27.48 -4.30 0.21
C LEU A 64 -26.38 -4.62 -0.80
N LEU A 65 -26.71 -5.24 -1.92
CA LEU A 65 -25.79 -5.59 -3.00
C LEU A 65 -25.13 -4.35 -3.63
N ARG A 66 -25.88 -3.26 -3.85
CA ARG A 66 -25.31 -1.99 -4.32
C ARG A 66 -24.34 -1.38 -3.31
N SER A 67 -24.66 -1.42 -2.02
CA SER A 67 -23.74 -0.96 -0.97
C SER A 67 -22.49 -1.83 -0.89
N ALA A 68 -22.63 -3.14 -1.05
CA ALA A 68 -21.51 -4.07 -1.10
C ALA A 68 -20.63 -3.82 -2.35
N LYS A 69 -21.25 -3.64 -3.53
CA LYS A 69 -20.55 -3.33 -4.79
C LYS A 69 -19.61 -2.13 -4.66
N GLN A 70 -20.03 -1.09 -3.94
CA GLN A 70 -19.20 0.11 -3.75
C GLN A 70 -18.00 -0.11 -2.82
N LYS A 71 -18.09 -1.13 -1.95
CA LYS A 71 -17.05 -1.42 -0.93
C LYS A 71 -16.13 -2.56 -1.34
N ILE A 72 -16.65 -3.55 -2.06
CA ILE A 72 -15.91 -4.73 -2.50
C ILE A 72 -15.10 -4.37 -3.73
N GLN A 73 -13.79 -4.45 -3.62
CA GLN A 73 -12.85 -4.15 -4.70
C GLN A 73 -12.46 -5.39 -5.51
N GLY A 74 -12.42 -6.54 -4.85
CA GLY A 74 -12.15 -7.85 -5.43
C GLY A 74 -12.98 -8.91 -4.73
N LEU A 75 -13.09 -10.07 -5.37
CA LEU A 75 -13.73 -11.26 -4.82
C LEU A 75 -13.13 -12.49 -5.48
N VAL A 76 -12.75 -13.50 -4.69
CA VAL A 76 -12.35 -14.81 -5.20
C VAL A 76 -13.50 -15.81 -5.12
N ASP A 77 -13.89 -16.37 -6.27
CA ASP A 77 -14.72 -17.58 -6.33
C ASP A 77 -13.78 -18.80 -6.34
N ARG A 78 -13.66 -19.45 -5.19
CA ARG A 78 -12.78 -20.59 -5.01
C ARG A 78 -13.25 -21.84 -5.72
N ARG A 79 -14.55 -22.01 -5.95
CA ARG A 79 -15.11 -23.18 -6.66
C ARG A 79 -14.85 -23.06 -8.15
N ALA A 80 -15.08 -21.88 -8.71
CA ALA A 80 -14.78 -21.57 -10.10
C ALA A 80 -13.30 -21.27 -10.35
N ARG A 81 -12.52 -21.02 -9.29
CA ARG A 81 -11.09 -20.60 -9.35
C ARG A 81 -10.90 -19.29 -10.11
N VAL A 82 -11.76 -18.35 -9.85
CA VAL A 82 -11.82 -17.08 -10.58
C VAL A 82 -11.75 -15.90 -9.62
N VAL A 83 -10.99 -14.88 -10.01
CA VAL A 83 -10.93 -13.60 -9.31
C VAL A 83 -11.74 -12.57 -10.08
N HIS A 84 -12.70 -11.94 -9.40
CA HIS A 84 -13.49 -10.84 -9.94
C HIS A 84 -12.95 -9.51 -9.43
N ILE A 85 -12.66 -8.58 -10.34
CA ILE A 85 -12.14 -7.26 -10.01
C ILE A 85 -13.19 -6.20 -10.31
N SER A 86 -13.42 -5.29 -9.37
CA SER A 86 -14.40 -4.22 -9.56
C SER A 86 -13.99 -3.30 -10.73
N PRO A 87 -14.87 -3.10 -11.72
CA PRO A 87 -14.62 -2.19 -12.84
C PRO A 87 -14.49 -0.72 -12.41
N ALA A 88 -14.90 -0.38 -11.18
CA ALA A 88 -14.73 0.95 -10.62
C ALA A 88 -13.27 1.29 -10.24
N ILE A 89 -12.37 0.32 -10.28
CA ILE A 89 -10.94 0.57 -10.03
C ILE A 89 -10.29 1.00 -11.33
N GLU A 90 -10.01 2.30 -11.46
CA GLU A 90 -9.35 2.87 -12.65
C GLU A 90 -7.83 2.69 -12.62
N ASN A 91 -7.23 2.66 -11.43
CA ASN A 91 -5.78 2.57 -11.25
C ASN A 91 -5.28 1.14 -11.43
N GLU A 92 -4.50 0.90 -12.48
CA GLU A 92 -3.97 -0.43 -12.82
C GLU A 92 -3.08 -1.03 -11.72
N GLY A 93 -2.24 -0.22 -11.07
CA GLY A 93 -1.43 -0.69 -9.94
C GLY A 93 -2.30 -1.14 -8.76
N LYS A 94 -3.46 -0.52 -8.56
CA LYS A 94 -4.44 -0.93 -7.56
C LYS A 94 -5.13 -2.23 -7.98
N LYS A 95 -5.51 -2.40 -9.26
CA LYS A 95 -6.09 -3.66 -9.77
C LYS A 95 -5.13 -4.83 -9.53
N ARG A 96 -3.86 -4.66 -9.88
CA ARG A 96 -2.81 -5.66 -9.67
C ARG A 96 -2.67 -6.06 -8.20
N PHE A 97 -2.70 -5.08 -7.30
CA PHE A 97 -2.67 -5.35 -5.86
C PHE A 97 -3.90 -6.13 -5.40
N VAL A 98 -5.10 -5.75 -5.84
CA VAL A 98 -6.35 -6.46 -5.47
C VAL A 98 -6.34 -7.89 -5.98
N LYS A 99 -5.91 -8.16 -7.21
CA LYS A 99 -5.74 -9.53 -7.72
C LYS A 99 -4.87 -10.40 -6.81
N LEU A 100 -3.70 -9.88 -6.42
CA LEU A 100 -2.79 -10.57 -5.52
C LEU A 100 -3.36 -10.73 -4.10
N HIS A 101 -4.16 -9.78 -3.63
CA HIS A 101 -4.86 -9.85 -2.35
C HIS A 101 -5.84 -11.02 -2.31
N GLU A 102 -6.67 -11.17 -3.36
CA GLU A 102 -7.58 -12.30 -3.50
C GLU A 102 -6.83 -13.63 -3.65
N ALA A 103 -5.70 -13.63 -4.34
CA ALA A 103 -4.85 -14.82 -4.44
C ALA A 103 -4.32 -15.27 -3.07
N ILE A 104 -3.93 -14.34 -2.21
CA ILE A 104 -3.48 -14.68 -0.85
C ILE A 104 -4.63 -15.27 -0.02
N HIS A 105 -5.84 -14.70 -0.08
CA HIS A 105 -7.01 -15.31 0.54
C HIS A 105 -7.26 -16.74 0.06
N HIS A 106 -6.98 -17.01 -1.21
CA HIS A 106 -7.15 -18.34 -1.80
C HIS A 106 -6.09 -19.34 -1.32
N VAL A 107 -4.81 -18.93 -1.21
CA VAL A 107 -3.72 -19.86 -0.92
C VAL A 107 -3.43 -20.07 0.57
N LEU A 108 -4.00 -19.26 1.47
CA LEU A 108 -3.84 -19.42 2.91
C LEU A 108 -4.84 -20.46 3.44
N PRO A 109 -4.38 -21.62 3.96
CA PRO A 109 -5.26 -22.74 4.32
C PRO A 109 -6.30 -22.38 5.37
N HIS A 110 -5.88 -21.67 6.43
CA HIS A 110 -6.76 -21.28 7.53
C HIS A 110 -7.86 -20.27 7.14
N GLN A 111 -7.72 -19.65 5.96
CA GLN A 111 -8.75 -18.78 5.39
C GLN A 111 -9.70 -19.54 4.45
N GLN A 112 -9.33 -20.77 4.05
CA GLN A 112 -10.17 -21.60 3.17
C GLN A 112 -11.30 -22.28 3.95
N ASP A 113 -11.03 -22.77 5.15
CA ASP A 113 -11.96 -23.61 5.93
C ASP A 113 -13.23 -22.87 6.37
N LEU A 114 -13.15 -21.56 6.55
CA LEU A 114 -14.23 -20.73 7.10
C LEU A 114 -15.36 -20.41 6.10
N LEU A 115 -15.14 -20.60 4.80
CA LEU A 115 -16.16 -20.40 3.77
C LEU A 115 -16.94 -21.71 3.43
N TYR A 116 -16.49 -22.84 3.99
CA TYR A 116 -17.22 -24.12 3.90
C TYR A 116 -18.18 -24.37 5.08
N ALA A 117 -18.07 -23.58 6.15
CA ALA A 117 -19.06 -23.64 7.22
C ALA A 117 -20.35 -22.98 6.72
N ASP A 118 -21.32 -23.80 6.34
CA ASP A 118 -22.70 -23.40 5.98
C ASP A 118 -23.46 -22.78 7.17
N ASP A 119 -22.81 -22.52 8.27
CA ASP A 119 -23.37 -21.89 9.45
C ASP A 119 -23.08 -20.38 9.43
N HIS A 120 -24.16 -19.62 9.49
CA HIS A 120 -24.29 -18.17 9.54
C HIS A 120 -23.59 -17.47 10.73
N GLU A 121 -22.57 -18.03 11.32
CA GLU A 121 -21.69 -17.33 12.23
C GLU A 121 -20.73 -16.48 11.42
N THR A 122 -21.13 -15.25 11.19
CA THR A 122 -20.26 -14.19 10.70
C THR A 122 -18.94 -14.22 11.48
N LEU A 123 -17.83 -14.37 10.77
CA LEU A 123 -16.49 -14.20 11.32
C LEU A 123 -16.47 -13.05 12.32
N SER A 124 -15.85 -13.24 13.47
CA SER A 124 -15.73 -12.16 14.42
C SER A 124 -15.05 -10.96 13.73
N PRO A 125 -15.44 -9.71 14.06
CA PRO A 125 -14.79 -8.53 13.46
C PRO A 125 -13.27 -8.51 13.65
N TRP A 126 -12.76 -9.22 14.65
CA TRP A 126 -11.32 -9.38 14.89
C TRP A 126 -10.69 -10.34 13.90
N THR A 127 -11.28 -11.51 13.67
CA THR A 127 -10.81 -12.52 12.71
C THR A 127 -10.79 -11.95 11.29
N ASN A 128 -11.86 -11.26 10.90
CA ASN A 128 -11.94 -10.62 9.60
C ASN A 128 -10.81 -9.58 9.42
N ARG A 129 -10.54 -8.73 10.42
CA ARG A 129 -9.42 -7.78 10.37
C ARG A 129 -8.05 -8.46 10.31
N LEU A 130 -7.89 -9.61 10.94
CA LEU A 130 -6.66 -10.38 10.86
C LEU A 130 -6.44 -10.90 9.45
N TYR A 131 -7.43 -11.53 8.85
CA TYR A 131 -7.35 -12.08 7.49
C TYR A 131 -7.10 -11.01 6.43
N GLU A 132 -7.77 -9.88 6.54
CA GLU A 132 -7.49 -8.72 5.68
C GLU A 132 -6.04 -8.22 5.82
N ARG A 133 -5.48 -8.21 7.02
CA ARG A 133 -4.09 -7.84 7.24
C ARG A 133 -3.11 -8.85 6.63
N GLU A 134 -3.40 -10.13 6.77
CA GLU A 134 -2.60 -11.21 6.17
C GLU A 134 -2.62 -11.14 4.65
N ALA A 135 -3.80 -10.94 4.06
CA ALA A 135 -3.95 -10.79 2.62
C ALA A 135 -3.23 -9.54 2.08
N ASN A 136 -3.35 -8.41 2.78
CA ASN A 136 -2.64 -7.19 2.43
C ASN A 136 -1.12 -7.36 2.51
N GLN A 137 -0.62 -8.03 3.55
CA GLN A 137 0.82 -8.32 3.68
C GLN A 137 1.31 -9.24 2.56
N GLY A 138 0.63 -10.35 2.32
CA GLY A 138 1.01 -11.29 1.27
C GLY A 138 0.95 -10.68 -0.13
N ALA A 139 -0.09 -9.87 -0.43
CA ALA A 139 -0.19 -9.14 -1.68
C ALA A 139 0.98 -8.16 -1.89
N ALA A 140 1.36 -7.43 -0.84
CA ALA A 140 2.51 -6.54 -0.90
C ALA A 140 3.82 -7.31 -1.12
N GLU A 141 4.01 -8.44 -0.41
CA GLU A 141 5.19 -9.29 -0.60
C GLU A 141 5.28 -9.88 -2.02
N LEU A 142 4.15 -10.29 -2.63
CA LEU A 142 4.08 -10.73 -4.02
C LEU A 142 4.41 -9.59 -4.98
N LEU A 143 3.69 -8.46 -4.87
CA LEU A 143 3.80 -7.35 -5.81
C LEU A 143 5.21 -6.75 -5.84
N PHE A 144 5.84 -6.62 -4.67
CA PHE A 144 7.17 -6.02 -4.50
C PHE A 144 8.30 -7.05 -4.48
N GLN A 145 8.01 -8.32 -4.82
CA GLN A 145 8.99 -9.39 -4.89
C GLN A 145 9.88 -9.44 -3.64
N ARG A 146 9.23 -9.37 -2.48
CA ARG A 146 9.87 -9.43 -1.15
C ARG A 146 10.97 -8.36 -0.99
N GLU A 147 12.20 -8.77 -0.67
CA GLU A 147 13.34 -7.87 -0.47
C GLU A 147 13.86 -7.21 -1.77
N GLY A 148 13.34 -7.63 -2.93
CA GLY A 148 13.73 -7.06 -4.22
C GLY A 148 13.55 -5.55 -4.26
N PHE A 149 12.37 -5.09 -3.84
CA PHE A 149 12.05 -3.66 -3.79
C PHE A 149 12.99 -2.87 -2.85
N ALA A 150 13.25 -3.40 -1.65
CA ALA A 150 14.13 -2.73 -0.69
C ALA A 150 15.58 -2.63 -1.19
N ARG A 151 16.08 -3.65 -1.91
CA ARG A 151 17.40 -3.62 -2.56
C ARG A 151 17.46 -2.56 -3.65
N ASP A 152 16.46 -2.56 -4.56
CA ASP A 152 16.39 -1.54 -5.62
C ASP A 152 16.30 -0.13 -5.04
N ALA A 153 15.49 0.07 -3.98
CA ALA A 153 15.35 1.36 -3.30
C ALA A 153 16.64 1.82 -2.63
N ALA A 154 17.43 0.90 -2.05
CA ALA A 154 18.68 1.22 -1.35
C ALA A 154 19.77 1.78 -2.28
N ASP A 155 19.76 1.40 -3.56
CA ASP A 155 20.74 1.83 -4.56
C ASP A 155 20.42 3.19 -5.19
N LEU A 156 19.22 3.71 -4.95
CA LEU A 156 18.72 4.95 -5.55
C LEU A 156 18.75 6.13 -4.56
N GLU A 157 18.73 7.34 -5.10
CA GLU A 157 18.59 8.56 -4.31
C GLU A 157 17.19 8.62 -3.67
N ILE A 158 17.12 9.11 -2.42
CA ILE A 158 15.82 9.25 -1.73
C ILE A 158 15.10 10.45 -2.34
N SER A 159 13.99 10.18 -3.03
CA SER A 159 13.12 11.19 -3.63
C SER A 159 11.76 10.59 -4.00
N THR A 160 10.76 11.44 -4.19
CA THR A 160 9.45 11.05 -4.73
C THR A 160 9.57 10.55 -6.18
N ALA A 161 10.52 11.07 -6.94
CA ALA A 161 10.86 10.58 -8.29
C ALA A 161 11.32 9.12 -8.27
N THR A 162 12.15 8.75 -7.29
CA THR A 162 12.55 7.36 -7.07
C THR A 162 11.36 6.47 -6.72
N VAL A 163 10.44 6.95 -5.88
CA VAL A 163 9.22 6.20 -5.55
C VAL A 163 8.35 5.99 -6.80
N TRP A 164 8.20 7.00 -7.67
CA TRP A 164 7.51 6.88 -8.96
C TRP A 164 8.16 5.85 -9.88
N TYR A 165 9.49 5.92 -10.01
CA TYR A 165 10.24 4.94 -10.79
C TYR A 165 10.01 3.51 -10.30
N LEU A 166 10.08 3.29 -8.98
CA LEU A 166 9.85 1.99 -8.38
C LEU A 166 8.38 1.55 -8.52
N ALA A 167 7.42 2.47 -8.38
CA ALA A 167 6.02 2.18 -8.61
C ALA A 167 5.78 1.63 -10.02
N ASN A 168 6.31 2.32 -11.04
CA ASN A 168 6.19 1.90 -12.43
C ASN A 168 6.93 0.58 -12.68
N ARG A 169 8.15 0.45 -12.15
CA ARG A 169 8.96 -0.77 -12.29
C ARG A 169 8.23 -2.00 -11.78
N TYR A 170 7.62 -1.94 -10.60
CA TYR A 170 6.90 -3.06 -9.99
C TYR A 170 5.43 -3.17 -10.43
N GLY A 171 4.91 -2.18 -11.15
CA GLY A 171 3.52 -2.12 -11.60
C GLY A 171 2.54 -1.85 -10.45
N SER A 172 2.95 -1.07 -9.47
CA SER A 172 2.13 -0.67 -8.31
C SER A 172 1.57 0.74 -8.44
N SER A 173 0.64 1.11 -7.57
CA SER A 173 0.29 2.53 -7.38
C SER A 173 1.42 3.26 -6.65
N PHE A 174 1.53 4.59 -6.86
CA PHE A 174 2.47 5.43 -6.13
C PHE A 174 2.31 5.29 -4.61
N HIS A 175 1.07 5.29 -4.13
CA HIS A 175 0.77 5.15 -2.70
C HIS A 175 1.29 3.81 -2.13
N ALA A 176 1.06 2.70 -2.84
CA ALA A 176 1.56 1.39 -2.42
C ALA A 176 3.10 1.33 -2.42
N ALA A 177 3.74 1.89 -3.45
CA ALA A 177 5.19 1.99 -3.52
C ALA A 177 5.77 2.88 -2.40
N LEU A 178 5.14 4.03 -2.11
CA LEU A 178 5.56 4.92 -1.03
C LEU A 178 5.45 4.24 0.33
N ARG A 179 4.37 3.49 0.57
CA ARG A 179 4.21 2.68 1.78
C ARG A 179 5.35 1.67 1.91
N ARG A 180 5.56 0.85 0.87
CA ARG A 180 6.65 -0.15 0.86
C ARG A 180 8.02 0.50 1.06
N TYR A 181 8.27 1.63 0.39
CA TYR A 181 9.49 2.42 0.52
C TYR A 181 9.73 2.87 1.96
N SER A 182 8.70 3.47 2.58
CA SER A 182 8.78 4.00 3.94
C SER A 182 8.82 2.91 5.02
N GLU A 183 8.44 1.68 4.72
CA GLU A 183 8.51 0.55 5.65
C GLU A 183 9.83 -0.22 5.54
N THR A 184 10.41 -0.32 4.33
CA THR A 184 11.52 -1.24 4.05
C THR A 184 12.84 -0.57 3.68
N HIS A 185 12.86 0.74 3.42
CA HIS A 185 14.09 1.45 3.07
C HIS A 185 15.12 1.40 4.22
N PRO A 186 16.41 1.12 3.94
CA PRO A 186 17.43 0.97 4.98
C PRO A 186 17.85 2.29 5.64
N GLY A 187 17.45 3.44 5.10
CA GLY A 187 17.70 4.79 5.64
C GLY A 187 16.72 5.22 6.72
N ILE A 188 16.85 6.45 7.19
CA ILE A 188 15.94 7.12 8.12
C ILE A 188 14.91 7.87 7.27
N VAL A 189 13.76 7.27 7.03
CA VAL A 189 12.74 7.77 6.11
C VAL A 189 11.36 7.71 6.76
N ALA A 190 10.55 8.73 6.50
CA ALA A 190 9.12 8.76 6.82
C ALA A 190 8.32 9.35 5.66
N ALA A 191 7.05 9.03 5.60
CA ALA A 191 6.11 9.61 4.64
C ALA A 191 4.79 9.97 5.29
N ILE A 192 4.16 11.01 4.77
CA ILE A 192 2.87 11.50 5.19
C ILE A 192 1.96 11.56 3.98
N VAL A 193 0.74 11.05 4.14
CA VAL A 193 -0.32 11.18 3.14
C VAL A 193 -1.36 12.16 3.67
N LEU A 194 -1.64 13.20 2.88
CA LEU A 194 -2.60 14.24 3.20
C LEU A 194 -3.74 14.25 2.18
N GLU A 195 -4.89 14.75 2.58
CA GLU A 195 -5.97 15.09 1.65
C GLU A 195 -5.45 16.03 0.54
N ARG A 196 -6.04 15.92 -0.67
CA ARG A 196 -5.62 16.72 -1.83
C ARG A 196 -5.77 18.22 -1.61
N THR A 197 -6.81 18.64 -0.91
CA THR A 197 -7.13 20.05 -0.74
C THR A 197 -7.06 20.44 0.74
N ALA A 198 -6.46 21.58 0.99
CA ALA A 198 -6.50 22.19 2.32
C ALA A 198 -7.93 22.63 2.66
N ARG A 199 -8.29 22.54 3.93
CA ARG A 199 -9.51 23.18 4.41
C ARG A 199 -9.34 24.70 4.37
N SER A 200 -10.40 25.41 4.01
CA SER A 200 -10.45 26.88 4.02
C SER A 200 -10.29 27.40 5.44
N SER A 201 -9.06 27.63 5.83
CA SER A 201 -8.66 28.18 7.13
C SER A 201 -7.41 29.05 6.93
N SER A 202 -7.21 29.99 7.81
CA SER A 202 -5.99 30.82 7.84
C SER A 202 -5.29 30.60 9.19
N PRO A 203 -4.13 29.90 9.20
CA PRO A 203 -3.38 29.32 8.09
C PRO A 203 -4.04 28.04 7.49
N PRO A 204 -3.65 27.65 6.26
CA PRO A 204 -4.14 26.44 5.61
C PRO A 204 -3.95 25.19 6.47
N THR A 205 -4.93 24.28 6.42
CA THR A 205 -4.94 23.08 7.25
C THR A 205 -5.30 21.86 6.41
N TRP A 206 -4.47 20.83 6.49
CA TRP A 206 -4.69 19.55 5.79
C TRP A 206 -5.05 18.45 6.77
N ARG A 207 -5.89 17.52 6.33
CA ARG A 207 -6.15 16.30 7.09
C ARG A 207 -5.11 15.24 6.71
N ARG A 208 -4.38 14.78 7.72
CA ARG A 208 -3.49 13.63 7.58
C ARG A 208 -4.31 12.34 7.50
N GLN A 209 -4.13 11.59 6.41
CA GLN A 209 -4.75 10.29 6.22
C GLN A 209 -3.86 9.19 6.79
N GLU A 210 -2.54 9.29 6.57
CA GLU A 210 -1.60 8.27 6.96
C GLU A 210 -0.22 8.84 7.32
N PHE A 211 0.49 8.11 8.16
CA PHE A 211 1.91 8.29 8.46
C PHE A 211 2.58 6.92 8.42
N MET A 212 3.70 6.84 7.69
CA MET A 212 4.50 5.63 7.52
C MET A 212 5.97 5.98 7.77
N SER A 213 6.74 5.02 8.29
CA SER A 213 8.16 5.28 8.58
C SER A 213 8.97 4.00 8.66
N THR A 214 10.27 4.13 8.38
CA THR A 214 11.24 3.06 8.59
C THR A 214 11.44 2.79 10.08
N ARG A 215 11.95 1.59 10.39
CA ARG A 215 12.35 1.24 11.75
C ARG A 215 13.36 2.25 12.33
N LYS A 216 14.37 2.65 11.55
CA LYS A 216 15.38 3.64 11.97
C LYS A 216 14.80 5.02 12.26
N TRP A 217 13.76 5.43 11.53
CA TRP A 217 13.04 6.65 11.86
C TRP A 217 12.39 6.52 13.24
N ASN A 218 11.67 5.42 13.49
CA ASN A 218 10.99 5.20 14.76
C ASN A 218 11.98 5.09 15.95
N GLU A 219 13.15 4.49 15.75
CA GLU A 219 14.21 4.43 16.76
C GLU A 219 14.76 5.81 17.11
N ARG A 220 14.78 6.75 16.18
CA ARG A 220 15.38 8.09 16.35
C ARG A 220 14.35 9.15 16.74
N PHE A 221 13.19 9.18 16.10
CA PHE A 221 12.15 10.19 16.25
C PHE A 221 10.89 9.68 16.96
N GLY A 222 10.79 8.40 17.18
CA GLY A 222 9.56 7.76 17.65
C GLY A 222 8.46 7.75 16.58
N GLN A 223 7.26 7.37 17.01
CA GLN A 223 6.06 7.62 16.22
C GLN A 223 5.54 9.01 16.58
N PRO A 224 5.63 9.99 15.67
CA PRO A 224 5.18 11.33 16.00
C PRO A 224 3.68 11.32 16.32
N SER A 225 3.33 11.90 17.45
CA SER A 225 1.94 12.17 17.83
C SER A 225 1.36 13.35 17.04
N TRP A 226 1.67 13.40 15.74
CA TRP A 226 1.18 14.48 14.89
C TRP A 226 -0.34 14.44 14.77
N PRO A 227 -1.00 15.59 14.88
CA PRO A 227 -2.46 15.65 14.86
C PRO A 227 -3.01 15.20 13.51
N VAL A 228 -4.27 14.75 13.50
CA VAL A 228 -4.98 14.43 12.26
C VAL A 228 -5.13 15.69 11.38
N MET A 229 -5.33 16.86 12.02
CA MET A 229 -5.40 18.15 11.34
C MET A 229 -4.06 18.88 11.50
N MET A 230 -3.35 19.07 10.39
CA MET A 230 -2.01 19.65 10.34
C MET A 230 -2.07 21.06 9.72
N ARG A 231 -1.59 22.05 10.46
CA ARG A 231 -1.57 23.46 10.05
C ARG A 231 -0.18 23.85 9.55
N SER A 232 -0.12 24.66 8.51
CA SER A 232 1.16 25.09 7.92
C SER A 232 2.01 25.96 8.86
N ASP A 233 1.41 26.68 9.80
CA ASP A 233 2.14 27.49 10.80
C ASP A 233 2.86 26.63 11.87
N ARG A 234 2.42 25.38 12.07
CA ARG A 234 3.06 24.43 12.99
C ARG A 234 3.94 23.40 12.30
N PHE A 235 3.73 23.21 11.01
CA PHE A 235 4.45 22.26 10.17
C PHE A 235 4.94 22.96 8.91
N PRO A 236 6.09 23.67 8.98
CA PRO A 236 6.58 24.52 7.88
C PRO A 236 6.74 23.79 6.54
N PHE A 237 7.03 22.48 6.55
CA PHE A 237 7.10 21.68 5.32
C PHE A 237 5.77 21.63 4.55
N LEU A 238 4.63 21.92 5.19
CA LEU A 238 3.34 22.00 4.49
C LEU A 238 3.24 23.20 3.57
N THR A 239 4.04 24.25 3.79
CA THR A 239 4.08 25.42 2.90
C THR A 239 4.62 25.03 1.52
N ALA A 240 5.42 23.97 1.43
CA ALA A 240 5.91 23.46 0.16
C ALA A 240 4.80 22.90 -0.75
N LEU A 241 3.61 22.65 -0.21
CA LEU A 241 2.43 22.27 -1.02
C LEU A 241 1.92 23.43 -1.89
N ASP A 242 2.10 24.65 -1.41
CA ASP A 242 1.67 25.87 -2.09
C ASP A 242 2.85 26.64 -2.73
N PHE A 243 4.05 26.49 -2.16
CA PHE A 243 5.26 27.21 -2.56
C PHE A 243 6.44 26.23 -2.73
N PRO A 244 6.79 25.84 -3.96
CA PRO A 244 7.95 24.99 -4.20
C PRO A 244 9.24 25.67 -3.74
N GLY A 245 10.12 24.91 -3.06
CA GLY A 245 11.43 25.38 -2.59
C GLY A 245 11.71 25.12 -1.11
N VAL A 246 10.75 24.58 -0.35
CA VAL A 246 11.01 24.05 1.00
C VAL A 246 11.54 22.62 0.83
N ASP A 247 12.83 22.44 1.02
CA ASP A 247 13.52 21.15 0.87
C ASP A 247 14.05 20.59 2.19
N GLU A 248 13.85 21.31 3.29
CA GLU A 248 14.25 20.95 4.65
C GLU A 248 13.18 21.31 5.69
N THR A 249 13.16 20.56 6.77
CA THR A 249 12.32 20.83 7.94
C THR A 249 13.01 20.36 9.21
N GLU A 250 12.63 20.96 10.32
CA GLU A 250 13.08 20.55 11.64
C GLU A 250 12.14 19.52 12.25
N VAL A 251 12.71 18.44 12.80
CA VAL A 251 11.98 17.37 13.47
C VAL A 251 12.60 17.10 14.84
N PRO A 252 11.84 17.19 15.93
CA PRO A 252 12.35 16.83 17.25
C PRO A 252 12.56 15.32 17.36
N ASN A 253 13.72 14.91 17.87
CA ASN A 253 14.05 13.51 18.15
C ASN A 253 13.60 13.09 19.55
N LEU A 254 13.76 11.79 19.86
CA LEU A 254 13.37 11.24 21.17
C LEU A 254 14.21 11.76 22.35
N ALA A 255 15.40 12.30 22.08
CA ALA A 255 16.26 12.90 23.10
C ALA A 255 15.86 14.36 23.41
N GLY A 256 14.96 14.94 22.61
CA GLY A 256 14.54 16.35 22.72
C GLY A 256 15.35 17.31 21.89
N ASP A 257 16.34 16.83 21.14
CA ASP A 257 17.11 17.64 20.20
C ASP A 257 16.32 17.84 18.89
N VAL A 258 16.58 18.91 18.18
CA VAL A 258 16.01 19.18 16.87
C VAL A 258 16.98 18.79 15.77
N GLU A 259 16.50 18.01 14.81
CA GLU A 259 17.30 17.56 13.68
C GLU A 259 16.69 18.01 12.36
N THR A 260 17.56 18.32 11.39
CA THR A 260 17.12 18.69 10.04
C THR A 260 16.83 17.43 9.22
N ALA A 261 15.62 17.33 8.71
CA ALA A 261 15.20 16.35 7.72
C ALA A 261 15.02 17.04 6.36
N LYS A 262 15.40 16.34 5.28
CA LYS A 262 15.05 16.73 3.92
C LYS A 262 13.58 16.43 3.65
N VAL A 263 12.98 17.23 2.77
CA VAL A 263 11.58 17.15 2.35
C VAL A 263 11.50 17.04 0.84
N ASP A 264 10.67 16.14 0.34
CA ASP A 264 10.26 16.11 -1.06
C ASP A 264 8.76 15.83 -1.16
N ILE A 265 8.08 16.44 -2.13
CA ILE A 265 6.63 16.45 -2.23
C ILE A 265 6.18 15.96 -3.59
N CYS A 266 5.19 15.09 -3.59
CA CYS A 266 4.46 14.67 -4.78
C CYS A 266 2.98 14.97 -4.61
N GLN A 267 2.40 15.68 -5.55
CA GLN A 267 0.96 15.96 -5.62
C GLN A 267 0.32 15.11 -6.71
N THR A 268 -0.76 14.43 -6.38
CA THR A 268 -1.58 13.67 -7.33
C THR A 268 -3.01 14.20 -7.35
N PRO A 269 -3.87 13.80 -8.28
CA PRO A 269 -5.28 14.18 -8.26
C PRO A 269 -6.03 13.76 -6.98
N TYR A 270 -5.52 12.77 -6.25
CA TYR A 270 -6.19 12.17 -5.10
C TYR A 270 -5.62 12.61 -3.75
N ASN A 271 -4.28 12.70 -3.64
CA ASN A 271 -3.58 12.96 -2.39
C ASN A 271 -2.35 13.84 -2.60
N ASN A 272 -1.91 14.49 -1.52
CA ASN A 272 -0.58 15.05 -1.39
C ASN A 272 0.29 14.07 -0.58
N PHE A 273 1.49 13.84 -1.05
CA PHE A 273 2.47 12.96 -0.43
C PHE A 273 3.71 13.75 -0.05
N ILE A 274 4.15 13.57 1.18
CA ILE A 274 5.35 14.22 1.70
C ILE A 274 6.32 13.11 2.11
N LEU A 275 7.52 13.14 1.56
CA LEU A 275 8.62 12.26 1.92
C LEU A 275 9.62 13.03 2.75
N LEU A 276 9.98 12.48 3.91
CA LEU A 276 10.94 13.04 4.85
C LEU A 276 12.10 12.07 5.02
N TRP A 277 13.33 12.57 5.06
CA TRP A 277 14.47 11.71 5.38
C TRP A 277 15.63 12.49 6.00
N VAL A 278 16.42 11.80 6.82
CA VAL A 278 17.68 12.34 7.33
C VAL A 278 18.83 11.82 6.49
N PRO A 279 19.61 12.70 5.83
CA PRO A 279 20.74 12.29 5.04
C PRO A 279 21.77 11.53 5.90
N GLN A 280 22.20 10.38 5.40
CA GLN A 280 23.26 9.59 6.02
C GLN A 280 24.54 9.67 5.18
N ARG A 281 25.70 9.69 5.81
CA ARG A 281 26.98 9.54 5.09
C ARG A 281 27.00 8.17 4.42
N ARG A 282 26.93 8.13 3.10
CA ARG A 282 27.07 6.89 2.30
C ARG A 282 28.49 6.76 1.78
N LEU A 283 29.01 5.54 1.79
CA LEU A 283 30.32 5.22 1.19
C LEU A 283 30.32 5.31 -0.34
N ARG A 284 29.13 5.20 -0.97
CA ARG A 284 28.93 5.35 -2.42
C ARG A 284 27.81 6.35 -2.68
N ARG A 285 27.92 7.14 -3.76
CA ARG A 285 26.84 8.02 -4.21
C ARG A 285 25.70 7.17 -4.75
N PRO A 286 24.44 7.42 -4.32
CA PRO A 286 23.28 6.74 -4.87
C PRO A 286 23.08 7.14 -6.35
N ARG A 287 22.41 6.27 -7.11
CA ARG A 287 22.05 6.57 -8.50
C ARG A 287 20.83 7.51 -8.52
N GLN A 288 20.92 8.52 -9.39
CA GLN A 288 19.78 9.41 -9.66
C GLN A 288 18.87 8.77 -10.71
N VAL A 289 17.55 8.87 -10.49
CA VAL A 289 16.54 8.49 -11.48
C VAL A 289 16.20 9.72 -12.30
N ARG A 290 16.35 9.61 -13.63
CA ARG A 290 15.78 10.59 -14.56
C ARG A 290 14.42 10.06 -15.02
N ILE A 291 13.36 10.80 -14.72
CA ILE A 291 12.04 10.55 -15.29
C ILE A 291 12.07 11.17 -16.68
N ALA A 292 11.83 10.34 -17.70
CA ALA A 292 11.71 10.78 -19.09
C ALA A 292 10.35 11.44 -19.31
#